data_46a484f00244ea2dc653b6bcfedecc57
#
_entry.id   46a484f00244ea2dc653b6bcfedecc57
#
_cell.length_a   1.000
_cell.length_b   1.000
_cell.length_c   1.000
_cell.angle_alpha   90.00
_cell.angle_beta   90.00
_cell.angle_gamma   90.00
#
_symmetry.space_group_name_H-M   'P 1'
#
loop_
_entity.id
_entity.type
_entity.pdbx_description
1 polymer ?
#
loop_
_entity_poly.entity_id
_entity_poly.type
_entity_poly.pdbx_seq_one_letter_code
_entity_poly.pdbx_strand_id
1 'polypeptide(L)'
;GYGHYGHRLVFDDEGYLWITSGDRQKFTPAQDMQSNLGKVLRLNDDGSVPSDNPFVDHFADSPLVDRIGVYGEVWSLGHRNPLGIAQDSQGSLWVIEMGPRHGDELNLIRKGGNYGYPEVSDGDHYDRRPIPDHITRPDFEAPKISWVPAISPSHLSFVEGTQFEAWRGNALAAGLGAKVI
;
A
#
# COMPACT_ATOMS: atom_id res chain seq x y z
N GLY A 1 3.69 1.60 18.63
CA GLY A 1 4.51 0.72 17.83
C GLY A 1 5.93 1.24 17.71
N TYR A 2 6.87 0.35 17.53
CA TYR A 2 8.30 0.69 17.43
C TYR A 2 8.83 0.55 16.00
N GLY A 3 7.96 0.41 15.01
CA GLY A 3 8.32 0.22 13.60
C GLY A 3 7.19 0.55 12.63
N HIS A 4 7.41 0.19 11.35
CA HIS A 4 6.50 0.44 10.24
C HIS A 4 6.19 1.92 10.05
N TYR A 5 7.26 2.73 10.02
CA TYR A 5 7.20 4.16 9.76
C TYR A 5 7.40 4.47 8.27
N GLY A 6 7.19 3.48 7.40
CA GLY A 6 7.26 3.68 5.97
C GLY A 6 6.22 4.69 5.51
N HIS A 7 6.68 5.76 4.88
CA HIS A 7 5.87 6.72 4.16
C HIS A 7 6.57 7.04 2.85
N ARG A 8 5.79 7.10 1.78
CA ARG A 8 6.24 7.61 0.49
C ARG A 8 5.21 8.60 -0.02
N LEU A 9 5.70 9.55 -0.75
CA LEU A 9 4.93 10.61 -1.39
C LEU A 9 5.26 10.58 -2.87
N VAL A 10 4.25 10.60 -3.72
CA VAL A 10 4.42 10.76 -5.17
C VAL A 10 3.26 11.57 -5.71
N PHE A 11 3.55 12.47 -6.65
CA PHE A 11 2.52 13.07 -7.49
C PHE A 11 2.40 12.25 -8.77
N ASP A 12 1.17 12.00 -9.21
CA ASP A 12 0.91 11.41 -10.50
C ASP A 12 0.86 12.48 -11.61
N ASP A 13 0.71 12.04 -12.86
CA ASP A 13 0.65 12.93 -14.01
C ASP A 13 -0.62 13.79 -14.06
N GLU A 14 -1.66 13.43 -13.29
CA GLU A 14 -2.90 14.19 -13.13
C GLU A 14 -2.81 15.23 -12.00
N GLY A 15 -1.72 15.22 -11.22
CA GLY A 15 -1.45 16.15 -10.13
C GLY A 15 -1.98 15.72 -8.77
N TYR A 16 -2.47 14.49 -8.62
CA TYR A 16 -2.88 13.97 -7.32
C TYR A 16 -1.67 13.57 -6.48
N LEU A 17 -1.72 13.89 -5.20
CA LEU A 17 -0.75 13.44 -4.21
C LEU A 17 -1.15 12.08 -3.63
N TRP A 18 -0.28 11.09 -3.81
CA TRP A 18 -0.39 9.77 -3.22
C TRP A 18 0.53 9.64 -2.03
N ILE A 19 0.00 9.06 -0.94
CA ILE A 19 0.73 8.90 0.32
C ILE A 19 0.56 7.46 0.80
N THR A 20 1.65 6.77 1.08
CA THR A 20 1.60 5.47 1.78
C THR A 20 1.78 5.66 3.28
N SER A 21 1.12 4.84 4.09
CA SER A 21 1.21 4.89 5.55
C SER A 21 1.25 3.48 6.15
N GLY A 22 2.29 3.18 6.91
CA GLY A 22 2.44 1.91 7.62
C GLY A 22 1.53 1.81 8.85
N ASP A 23 1.23 0.58 9.29
CA ASP A 23 0.33 0.26 10.40
C ASP A 23 0.91 0.55 11.80
N ARG A 24 2.18 0.96 11.90
CA ARG A 24 2.92 1.23 13.16
C ARG A 24 3.06 0.02 14.06
N GLN A 25 3.03 -1.20 13.50
CA GLN A 25 3.02 -2.47 14.26
C GLN A 25 1.82 -2.57 15.21
N LYS A 26 0.69 -1.95 14.84
CA LYS A 26 -0.54 -1.98 15.65
C LYS A 26 -1.57 -2.95 15.11
N PHE A 27 -1.35 -3.52 13.93
CA PHE A 27 -2.23 -4.48 13.25
C PHE A 27 -3.59 -3.89 12.86
N THR A 28 -4.50 -3.79 13.82
CA THR A 28 -5.92 -3.40 13.62
C THR A 28 -6.13 -2.08 12.88
N PRO A 29 -5.30 -1.02 13.03
CA PRO A 29 -5.51 0.20 12.27
C PRO A 29 -5.49 0.02 10.74
N ALA A 30 -4.85 -1.04 10.22
CA ALA A 30 -4.85 -1.30 8.79
C ALA A 30 -6.26 -1.57 8.23
N GLN A 31 -7.17 -2.12 9.06
CA GLN A 31 -8.58 -2.35 8.72
C GLN A 31 -9.52 -1.26 9.27
N ASP A 32 -9.03 -0.38 10.14
CA ASP A 32 -9.84 0.66 10.76
C ASP A 32 -9.92 1.90 9.86
N MET A 33 -11.11 2.21 9.35
CA MET A 33 -11.35 3.39 8.52
C MET A 33 -11.25 4.71 9.31
N GLN A 34 -11.19 4.69 10.63
CA GLN A 34 -10.93 5.86 11.49
C GLN A 34 -9.44 6.16 11.67
N SER A 35 -8.59 5.51 10.88
CA SER A 35 -7.13 5.64 10.96
C SER A 35 -6.49 5.68 9.59
N ASN A 36 -5.56 6.60 9.38
CA ASN A 36 -4.71 6.64 8.18
C ASN A 36 -3.55 5.64 8.23
N LEU A 37 -3.46 4.81 9.26
CA LEU A 37 -2.42 3.80 9.38
C LEU A 37 -2.78 2.55 8.57
N GLY A 38 -1.81 2.00 7.85
CA GLY A 38 -2.00 0.85 6.97
C GLY A 38 -2.85 1.19 5.73
N LYS A 39 -2.61 2.35 5.13
CA LYS A 39 -3.41 2.91 4.02
C LYS A 39 -2.54 3.40 2.87
N VAL A 40 -3.16 3.47 1.70
CA VAL A 40 -2.76 4.38 0.63
C VAL A 40 -3.79 5.50 0.56
N LEU A 41 -3.34 6.72 0.57
CA LEU A 41 -4.17 7.93 0.56
C LEU A 41 -4.00 8.66 -0.77
N ARG A 42 -5.06 9.36 -1.22
CA ARG A 42 -5.04 10.23 -2.39
C ARG A 42 -5.65 11.58 -2.06
N LEU A 43 -4.91 12.64 -2.36
CA LEU A 43 -5.31 14.04 -2.16
C LEU A 43 -5.12 14.84 -3.44
N ASN A 44 -5.80 15.97 -3.53
CA ASN A 44 -5.46 17.01 -4.48
C ASN A 44 -4.13 17.68 -4.09
N ASP A 45 -3.52 18.44 -4.98
CA ASP A 45 -2.25 19.15 -4.75
C ASP A 45 -2.34 20.22 -3.64
N ASP A 46 -3.54 20.73 -3.36
CA ASP A 46 -3.82 21.66 -2.27
C ASP A 46 -4.11 20.97 -0.93
N GLY A 47 -4.07 19.63 -0.88
CA GLY A 47 -4.34 18.79 0.29
C GLY A 47 -5.83 18.52 0.53
N SER A 48 -6.73 19.00 -0.29
CA SER A 48 -8.15 18.65 -0.21
C SER A 48 -8.42 17.22 -0.70
N VAL A 49 -9.56 16.66 -0.30
CA VAL A 49 -9.95 15.30 -0.70
C VAL A 49 -10.63 15.33 -2.07
N PRO A 50 -10.16 14.54 -3.05
CA PRO A 50 -10.85 14.39 -4.34
C PRO A 50 -12.25 13.82 -4.18
N SER A 51 -13.23 14.41 -4.87
CA SER A 51 -14.64 14.01 -4.77
C SER A 51 -14.94 12.61 -5.31
N ASP A 52 -14.03 12.07 -6.10
CA ASP A 52 -14.13 10.72 -6.68
C ASP A 52 -13.38 9.65 -5.89
N ASN A 53 -12.82 9.97 -4.71
CA ASN A 53 -12.22 8.97 -3.84
C ASN A 53 -13.28 7.92 -3.39
N PRO A 54 -12.87 6.66 -3.17
CA PRO A 54 -13.82 5.56 -2.96
C PRO A 54 -14.68 5.67 -1.70
N PHE A 55 -14.21 6.40 -0.68
CA PHE A 55 -14.86 6.45 0.62
C PHE A 55 -15.32 7.86 1.03
N VAL A 56 -15.34 8.81 0.09
CA VAL A 56 -15.70 10.21 0.36
C VAL A 56 -17.09 10.35 0.98
N ASP A 57 -18.05 9.51 0.57
CA ASP A 57 -19.42 9.53 1.09
C ASP A 57 -19.69 8.50 2.19
N HIS A 58 -18.68 7.69 2.55
CA HIS A 58 -18.88 6.55 3.46
C HIS A 58 -19.42 6.96 4.84
N PHE A 59 -19.13 8.18 5.27
CA PHE A 59 -19.56 8.74 6.55
C PHE A 59 -20.23 10.10 6.41
N ALA A 60 -20.77 10.42 5.24
CA ALA A 60 -21.40 11.71 4.98
C ALA A 60 -22.49 12.06 6.02
N ASP A 61 -23.22 11.04 6.51
CA ASP A 61 -24.27 11.20 7.55
C ASP A 61 -23.75 10.98 8.99
N SER A 62 -22.44 10.78 9.17
CA SER A 62 -21.88 10.57 10.50
C SER A 62 -21.72 11.89 11.25
N PRO A 63 -22.20 12.01 12.51
CA PRO A 63 -21.92 13.19 13.33
C PRO A 63 -20.44 13.39 13.65
N LEU A 64 -19.59 12.46 13.24
CA LEU A 64 -18.16 12.49 13.42
C LEU A 64 -17.43 12.98 12.17
N VAL A 65 -18.11 13.19 11.04
CA VAL A 65 -17.50 13.60 9.76
C VAL A 65 -16.64 14.87 9.91
N ASP A 66 -17.12 15.84 10.67
CA ASP A 66 -16.40 17.09 10.94
C ASP A 66 -15.21 16.96 11.92
N ARG A 67 -15.12 15.81 12.62
CA ARG A 67 -14.09 15.59 13.65
C ARG A 67 -12.98 14.66 13.21
N ILE A 68 -13.22 13.89 12.16
CA ILE A 68 -12.34 12.81 11.74
C ILE A 68 -12.25 12.88 10.20
N GLY A 69 -11.53 13.87 9.68
CA GLY A 69 -11.28 14.01 8.24
C GLY A 69 -10.44 12.91 7.61
N VAL A 70 -10.52 11.68 8.14
CA VAL A 70 -9.61 10.58 7.85
C VAL A 70 -10.11 9.65 6.76
N TYR A 71 -11.39 9.69 6.42
CA TYR A 71 -11.97 8.64 5.56
C TYR A 71 -11.96 8.96 4.08
N GLY A 72 -12.25 10.19 3.74
CA GLY A 72 -12.39 10.59 2.35
C GLY A 72 -11.06 10.50 1.58
N GLU A 73 -9.94 10.66 2.24
CA GLU A 73 -8.61 10.59 1.65
C GLU A 73 -8.12 9.15 1.40
N VAL A 74 -8.75 8.14 2.01
CA VAL A 74 -8.35 6.74 1.86
C VAL A 74 -8.69 6.27 0.44
N TRP A 75 -7.67 5.72 -0.25
CA TRP A 75 -7.83 5.07 -1.54
C TRP A 75 -7.89 3.55 -1.43
N SER A 76 -7.00 2.97 -0.61
CA SER A 76 -6.97 1.54 -0.29
C SER A 76 -6.53 1.30 1.15
N LEU A 77 -6.86 0.12 1.70
CA LEU A 77 -6.62 -0.25 3.08
C LEU A 77 -6.04 -1.66 3.19
N GLY A 78 -5.70 -2.07 4.42
CA GLY A 78 -5.15 -3.41 4.67
C GLY A 78 -3.68 -3.53 4.32
N HIS A 79 -2.92 -2.43 4.39
CA HIS A 79 -1.47 -2.41 4.17
C HIS A 79 -0.71 -2.53 5.49
N ARG A 80 0.45 -3.21 5.45
CA ARG A 80 1.30 -3.37 6.62
C ARG A 80 2.37 -2.29 6.72
N ASN A 81 3.32 -2.29 5.81
CA ASN A 81 4.45 -1.35 5.81
C ASN A 81 4.88 -1.04 4.37
N PRO A 82 4.13 -0.22 3.67
CA PRO A 82 4.42 0.18 2.31
C PRO A 82 5.63 1.12 2.26
N LEU A 83 6.67 0.72 1.53
CA LEU A 83 7.96 1.40 1.47
C LEU A 83 8.30 1.95 0.09
N GLY A 84 7.59 1.55 -0.94
CA GLY A 84 7.72 2.11 -2.28
C GLY A 84 6.36 2.26 -2.93
N ILE A 85 6.18 3.34 -3.70
CA ILE A 85 5.01 3.61 -4.51
C ILE A 85 5.49 4.19 -5.84
N ALA A 86 4.92 3.72 -6.93
CA ALA A 86 5.22 4.22 -8.27
C ALA A 86 4.05 4.00 -9.22
N GLN A 87 3.93 4.85 -10.23
CA GLN A 87 2.98 4.71 -11.32
C GLN A 87 3.72 4.11 -12.53
N ASP A 88 3.09 3.16 -13.22
CA ASP A 88 3.62 2.65 -14.47
C ASP A 88 3.20 3.55 -15.66
N SER A 89 3.76 3.27 -16.83
CA SER A 89 3.48 4.04 -18.06
C SER A 89 2.03 3.96 -18.56
N GLN A 90 1.20 3.13 -17.94
CA GLN A 90 -0.23 3.00 -18.23
C GLN A 90 -1.09 3.73 -17.20
N GLY A 91 -0.46 4.44 -16.24
CA GLY A 91 -1.14 5.13 -15.16
C GLY A 91 -1.57 4.23 -14.00
N SER A 92 -1.18 2.95 -13.99
CA SER A 92 -1.49 2.06 -12.86
C SER A 92 -0.58 2.32 -11.68
N LEU A 93 -1.16 2.39 -10.49
CA LEU A 93 -0.43 2.63 -9.25
C LEU A 93 0.00 1.30 -8.62
N TRP A 94 1.27 1.22 -8.23
CA TRP A 94 1.88 0.06 -7.61
C TRP A 94 2.51 0.41 -6.28
N VAL A 95 2.39 -0.49 -5.33
CA VAL A 95 3.01 -0.37 -4.00
C VAL A 95 3.79 -1.63 -3.69
N ILE A 96 5.02 -1.45 -3.18
CA ILE A 96 5.81 -2.54 -2.62
C ILE A 96 5.88 -2.39 -1.10
N GLU A 97 5.65 -3.46 -0.37
CA GLU A 97 5.59 -3.43 1.08
C GLU A 97 6.25 -4.63 1.76
N MET A 98 6.69 -4.41 2.99
CA MET A 98 7.20 -5.47 3.84
C MET A 98 6.05 -6.23 4.49
N GLY A 99 6.01 -7.51 4.24
CA GLY A 99 5.19 -8.49 4.96
C GLY A 99 5.67 -8.70 6.41
N PRO A 100 5.02 -9.60 7.15
CA PRO A 100 5.48 -9.97 8.49
C PRO A 100 6.79 -10.77 8.45
N ARG A 101 6.83 -12.02 8.90
CA ARG A 101 8.07 -12.80 8.91
C ARG A 101 8.62 -13.10 7.49
N HIS A 102 7.73 -13.22 6.51
CA HIS A 102 7.96 -13.36 5.07
C HIS A 102 6.79 -12.69 4.35
N GLY A 103 6.58 -13.01 3.07
CA GLY A 103 5.42 -12.49 2.34
C GLY A 103 5.50 -10.99 2.11
N ASP A 104 6.68 -10.47 1.72
CA ASP A 104 6.78 -9.12 1.17
C ASP A 104 6.01 -9.09 -0.15
N GLU A 105 5.39 -7.96 -0.48
CA GLU A 105 4.37 -7.91 -1.51
C GLU A 105 4.63 -6.82 -2.53
N LEU A 106 4.29 -7.10 -3.80
CA LEU A 106 4.08 -6.10 -4.83
C LEU A 106 2.60 -6.07 -5.18
N ASN A 107 1.97 -4.95 -4.89
CA ASN A 107 0.54 -4.73 -5.00
C ASN A 107 0.19 -3.78 -6.15
N LEU A 108 -0.71 -4.19 -7.05
CA LEU A 108 -1.38 -3.29 -7.98
C LEU A 108 -2.55 -2.64 -7.24
N ILE A 109 -2.48 -1.32 -7.04
CA ILE A 109 -3.44 -0.62 -6.18
C ILE A 109 -4.77 -0.38 -6.90
N ARG A 110 -5.84 -0.87 -6.30
CA ARG A 110 -7.22 -0.74 -6.76
C ARG A 110 -7.97 0.31 -5.94
N LYS A 111 -8.83 1.07 -6.60
CA LYS A 111 -9.75 2.01 -5.95
C LYS A 111 -10.66 1.25 -4.98
N GLY A 112 -10.62 1.59 -3.69
CA GLY A 112 -11.40 0.94 -2.64
C GLY A 112 -10.89 -0.46 -2.24
N GLY A 113 -9.75 -0.91 -2.79
CA GLY A 113 -9.20 -2.23 -2.52
C GLY A 113 -8.78 -2.43 -1.06
N ASN A 114 -9.04 -3.62 -0.52
CA ASN A 114 -8.58 -4.06 0.79
C ASN A 114 -7.56 -5.19 0.62
N TYR A 115 -6.30 -4.94 1.00
CA TYR A 115 -5.17 -5.87 0.87
C TYR A 115 -5.01 -6.81 2.07
N GLY A 116 -5.94 -6.72 3.01
CA GLY A 116 -6.26 -7.75 3.99
C GLY A 116 -5.40 -7.76 5.25
N TYR A 117 -4.23 -7.13 5.31
CA TYR A 117 -3.45 -7.12 6.55
C TYR A 117 -4.24 -6.47 7.70
N PRO A 118 -4.26 -7.04 8.92
CA PRO A 118 -3.53 -8.22 9.41
C PRO A 118 -4.33 -9.55 9.34
N GLU A 119 -5.44 -9.61 8.64
CA GLU A 119 -6.30 -10.79 8.56
C GLU A 119 -5.84 -11.82 7.54
N VAL A 120 -5.06 -11.37 6.54
CA VAL A 120 -4.44 -12.20 5.51
C VAL A 120 -3.03 -11.70 5.19
N SER A 121 -2.12 -12.61 4.88
CA SER A 121 -0.77 -12.36 4.38
C SER A 121 -0.14 -13.69 3.96
N ASP A 122 0.71 -13.68 2.93
CA ASP A 122 1.50 -14.86 2.55
C ASP A 122 2.74 -15.07 3.47
N GLY A 123 2.83 -14.32 4.55
CA GLY A 123 3.82 -14.47 5.60
C GLY A 123 3.18 -14.59 6.98
N ASP A 124 3.89 -15.25 7.89
CA ASP A 124 3.43 -15.53 9.25
C ASP A 124 3.82 -14.41 10.24
N HIS A 125 3.21 -14.43 11.42
CA HIS A 125 3.67 -13.63 12.54
C HIS A 125 5.13 -13.96 12.92
N TYR A 126 5.86 -13.02 13.52
CA TYR A 126 7.25 -13.26 13.96
C TYR A 126 7.36 -14.35 15.03
N ASP A 127 6.32 -14.59 15.80
CA ASP A 127 6.21 -15.69 16.78
C ASP A 127 5.77 -17.02 16.15
N ARG A 128 5.68 -17.07 14.81
CA ARG A 128 5.32 -18.22 13.98
C ARG A 128 3.84 -18.63 14.06
N ARG A 129 2.97 -17.84 14.65
CA ARG A 129 1.53 -18.06 14.47
C ARG A 129 1.18 -17.81 13.01
N PRO A 130 0.40 -18.70 12.38
CA PRO A 130 0.02 -18.51 10.99
C PRO A 130 -0.92 -17.31 10.81
N ILE A 131 -0.78 -16.65 9.68
CA ILE A 131 -1.79 -15.75 9.11
C ILE A 131 -2.37 -16.51 7.91
N PRO A 132 -3.67 -16.47 7.65
CA PRO A 132 -4.24 -17.08 6.46
C PRO A 132 -3.59 -16.52 5.18
N ASP A 133 -3.21 -17.40 4.24
CA ASP A 133 -2.66 -16.97 2.95
C ASP A 133 -3.75 -16.36 2.06
N HIS A 134 -3.39 -15.47 1.15
CA HIS A 134 -4.31 -14.80 0.21
C HIS A 134 -5.13 -15.77 -0.61
N ILE A 135 -4.56 -16.92 -1.00
CA ILE A 135 -5.30 -17.96 -1.76
C ILE A 135 -6.52 -18.50 -1.01
N THR A 136 -6.55 -18.39 0.33
CA THR A 136 -7.65 -18.85 1.18
C THR A 136 -8.70 -17.78 1.47
N ARG A 137 -8.41 -16.53 1.11
CA ARG A 137 -9.23 -15.34 1.42
C ARG A 137 -9.45 -14.49 0.15
N PRO A 138 -10.26 -14.98 -0.79
CA PRO A 138 -10.54 -14.29 -2.06
C PRO A 138 -11.39 -13.01 -1.89
N ASP A 139 -11.83 -12.70 -0.68
CA ASP A 139 -12.51 -11.48 -0.28
C ASP A 139 -11.55 -10.28 -0.14
N PHE A 140 -10.23 -10.53 -0.15
CA PHE A 140 -9.20 -9.51 -0.16
C PHE A 140 -8.46 -9.45 -1.50
N GLU A 141 -7.89 -8.29 -1.81
CA GLU A 141 -7.02 -8.13 -2.99
C GLU A 141 -5.70 -8.87 -2.76
N ALA A 142 -5.42 -9.84 -3.62
CA ALA A 142 -4.15 -10.58 -3.56
C ALA A 142 -3.01 -9.77 -4.20
N PRO A 143 -1.78 -9.86 -3.66
CA PRO A 143 -0.59 -9.27 -4.28
C PRO A 143 -0.34 -9.87 -5.67
N LYS A 144 0.30 -9.10 -6.55
CA LYS A 144 0.75 -9.59 -7.86
C LYS A 144 2.00 -10.45 -7.73
N ILE A 145 2.84 -10.14 -6.76
CA ILE A 145 4.01 -10.93 -6.38
C ILE A 145 4.09 -10.96 -4.85
N SER A 146 4.37 -12.15 -4.33
CA SER A 146 4.69 -12.37 -2.93
C SER A 146 6.05 -13.04 -2.81
N TRP A 147 6.92 -12.55 -1.93
CA TRP A 147 8.26 -13.09 -1.72
C TRP A 147 8.36 -13.89 -0.43
N VAL A 148 8.57 -15.19 -0.60
CA VAL A 148 8.89 -16.13 0.48
C VAL A 148 10.14 -16.91 0.05
N PRO A 149 11.33 -16.63 0.60
CA PRO A 149 11.63 -15.73 1.74
C PRO A 149 11.53 -14.24 1.39
N ALA A 150 11.41 -13.40 2.42
CA ALA A 150 11.35 -11.95 2.32
C ALA A 150 12.62 -11.36 1.67
N ILE A 151 12.42 -10.31 0.86
CA ILE A 151 13.49 -9.52 0.24
C ILE A 151 13.79 -8.22 0.99
N SER A 152 12.92 -7.84 1.93
CA SER A 152 12.97 -6.57 2.66
C SER A 152 13.00 -5.36 1.71
N PRO A 153 11.93 -5.11 0.94
CA PRO A 153 11.91 -4.08 -0.07
C PRO A 153 12.02 -2.69 0.55
N SER A 154 12.56 -1.76 -0.21
CA SER A 154 12.77 -0.37 0.26
C SER A 154 12.30 0.69 -0.73
N HIS A 155 12.22 0.36 -2.01
CA HIS A 155 11.84 1.29 -3.07
C HIS A 155 11.28 0.56 -4.28
N LEU A 156 10.46 1.28 -5.05
CA LEU A 156 9.90 0.83 -6.31
C LEU A 156 10.03 1.96 -7.34
N SER A 157 10.45 1.63 -8.55
CA SER A 157 10.39 2.53 -9.71
C SER A 157 10.18 1.73 -10.99
N PHE A 158 9.65 2.37 -12.03
CA PHE A 158 9.56 1.79 -13.36
C PHE A 158 10.66 2.36 -14.26
N VAL A 159 11.20 1.50 -15.13
CA VAL A 159 12.21 1.93 -16.10
C VAL A 159 11.51 2.62 -17.26
N GLU A 160 11.82 3.89 -17.42
CA GLU A 160 11.34 4.73 -18.50
C GLU A 160 12.52 5.29 -19.31
N GLY A 161 12.21 5.96 -20.44
CA GLY A 161 13.22 6.57 -21.27
C GLY A 161 13.94 5.59 -22.19
N THR A 162 15.10 6.01 -22.74
CA THR A 162 15.80 5.31 -23.84
C THR A 162 17.13 4.68 -23.44
N GLN A 163 17.65 4.97 -22.24
CA GLN A 163 18.98 4.48 -21.84
C GLN A 163 19.03 2.97 -21.58
N PHE A 164 17.91 2.39 -21.06
CA PHE A 164 17.80 0.96 -20.80
C PHE A 164 16.60 0.40 -21.55
N GLU A 165 16.65 0.48 -22.87
CA GLU A 165 15.50 0.14 -23.73
C GLU A 165 15.00 -1.29 -23.53
N ALA A 166 15.88 -2.25 -23.29
CA ALA A 166 15.53 -3.65 -23.01
C ALA A 166 14.78 -3.83 -21.67
N TRP A 167 14.84 -2.85 -20.79
CA TRP A 167 14.18 -2.88 -19.48
C TRP A 167 12.97 -1.96 -19.41
N ARG A 168 12.65 -1.24 -20.47
CA ARG A 168 11.52 -0.31 -20.49
C ARG A 168 10.23 -1.00 -20.05
N GLY A 169 9.51 -0.37 -19.13
CA GLY A 169 8.27 -0.90 -18.53
C GLY A 169 8.48 -1.94 -17.44
N ASN A 170 9.72 -2.36 -17.16
CA ASN A 170 9.99 -3.21 -16.02
C ASN A 170 10.00 -2.41 -14.73
N ALA A 171 9.53 -3.03 -13.64
CA ALA A 171 9.66 -2.51 -12.30
C ALA A 171 11.04 -2.87 -11.72
N LEU A 172 11.68 -1.91 -11.05
CA LEU A 172 12.87 -2.12 -10.24
C LEU A 172 12.47 -2.05 -8.76
N ALA A 173 12.69 -3.14 -8.05
CA ALA A 173 12.43 -3.25 -6.62
C ALA A 173 13.72 -3.45 -5.86
N ALA A 174 14.14 -2.45 -5.07
CA ALA A 174 15.34 -2.56 -4.25
C ALA A 174 15.04 -3.39 -2.99
N GLY A 175 15.80 -4.46 -2.75
CA GLY A 175 15.65 -5.36 -1.61
C GLY A 175 16.87 -5.40 -0.70
N LEU A 176 16.73 -4.93 0.55
CA LEU A 176 17.81 -4.90 1.53
C LEU A 176 18.21 -6.32 2.00
N GLY A 177 17.22 -7.18 2.22
CA GLY A 177 17.43 -8.55 2.69
C GLY A 177 18.10 -9.42 1.64
N ALA A 178 17.68 -9.31 0.39
CA ALA A 178 18.27 -10.04 -0.73
C ALA A 178 19.57 -9.41 -1.26
N LYS A 179 19.87 -8.15 -0.90
CA LYS A 179 21.01 -7.36 -1.41
C LYS A 179 21.02 -7.27 -2.95
N VAL A 180 19.86 -7.09 -3.52
CA VAL A 180 19.60 -7.05 -4.97
C VAL A 180 18.71 -5.88 -5.36
N ILE A 181 18.70 -5.58 -6.63
CA ILE A 181 17.75 -4.69 -7.29
C ILE A 181 16.98 -5.52 -8.32
#